data_5e1145f47b1929d078c9c0f2b467ecfc
#
_entry.id   5e1145f47b1929d078c9c0f2b467ecfc
#
_cell.length_a   1.000
_cell.length_b   1.000
_cell.length_c   1.000
_cell.angle_alpha   90.00
_cell.angle_beta   90.00
_cell.angle_gamma   90.00
#
_symmetry.space_group_name_H-M   'P 1'
#
loop_
_entity.id
_entity.type
_entity.pdbx_description
1 polymer ?
#
loop_
_entity_poly.entity_id
_entity_poly.type
_entity_poly.pdbx_seq_one_letter_code
_entity_poly.pdbx_strand_id
1 'polypeptide(L)'
;MRKKVTIVGSGNVGATAAHWIASKELADVVLIDIIEGVPQGKALDLLEAMPIEKRDAHILGTQDYKDTANSDIVVITAGVPRKPGMSRDDLLNINHNIMKSVVGEAVKYSPNCILIVVSNPLDAMAQAAYKMSGFPRERVIGMAGVLDSARFRTFIAQELNVSVENVTAFVLGGHGDTMVPLARYSTVAGIPITELLDAKTLELLIQRTRDGGAEIVKYLKTGSAYYAPSAAVTEMVEAILKDKKKILPCAAYLEGEYGVKGLYVGVPVKLGAKGIEQIIEIKLTPQEKSELDRSATSVKELVTVIGM
;
A
#
# COMPACT_ATOMS: atom_id res chain seq x y z
N MET A 1 -6.60 -15.11 21.92
CA MET A 1 -6.53 -15.60 20.52
C MET A 1 -5.54 -14.71 19.78
N ARG A 2 -4.63 -15.25 19.01
CA ARG A 2 -3.74 -14.43 18.17
C ARG A 2 -4.57 -13.66 17.14
N LYS A 3 -4.08 -12.50 16.71
CA LYS A 3 -4.63 -11.76 15.59
C LYS A 3 -4.49 -12.56 14.29
N LYS A 4 -5.41 -12.38 13.35
CA LYS A 4 -5.39 -13.05 12.04
C LYS A 4 -5.31 -12.03 10.92
N VAL A 5 -4.38 -12.24 10.00
CA VAL A 5 -4.26 -11.47 8.77
C VAL A 5 -4.46 -12.38 7.58
N THR A 6 -5.45 -12.09 6.76
CA THR A 6 -5.60 -12.76 5.45
C THR A 6 -4.90 -11.94 4.37
N ILE A 7 -4.15 -12.60 3.51
CA ILE A 7 -3.53 -12.02 2.32
C ILE A 7 -4.14 -12.67 1.09
N VAL A 8 -4.87 -11.90 0.31
CA VAL A 8 -5.47 -12.34 -0.94
C VAL A 8 -4.54 -12.05 -2.10
N GLY A 9 -4.06 -13.12 -2.73
CA GLY A 9 -3.00 -13.11 -3.72
C GLY A 9 -1.69 -13.64 -3.15
N SER A 10 -1.29 -14.84 -3.55
CA SER A 10 -0.05 -15.49 -3.13
C SER A 10 1.12 -15.25 -4.10
N GLY A 11 1.04 -14.17 -4.89
CA GLY A 11 2.15 -13.70 -5.73
C GLY A 11 3.36 -13.24 -4.89
N ASN A 12 4.34 -12.62 -5.53
CA ASN A 12 5.57 -12.20 -4.85
C ASN A 12 5.29 -11.20 -3.72
N VAL A 13 4.41 -10.21 -3.93
CA VAL A 13 4.07 -9.23 -2.89
C VAL A 13 3.37 -9.89 -1.71
N GLY A 14 2.34 -10.70 -1.97
CA GLY A 14 1.56 -11.35 -0.91
C GLY A 14 2.38 -12.34 -0.09
N ALA A 15 3.15 -13.21 -0.73
CA ALA A 15 4.00 -14.18 -0.03
C ALA A 15 5.12 -13.49 0.79
N THR A 16 5.72 -12.41 0.27
CA THR A 16 6.72 -11.64 1.02
C THR A 16 6.10 -10.89 2.20
N ALA A 17 4.86 -10.37 2.05
CA ALA A 17 4.15 -9.77 3.17
C ALA A 17 3.81 -10.81 4.25
N ALA A 18 3.38 -12.02 3.84
CA ALA A 18 3.16 -13.15 4.76
C ALA A 18 4.43 -13.47 5.57
N HIS A 19 5.58 -13.54 4.89
CA HIS A 19 6.87 -13.73 5.55
C HIS A 19 7.15 -12.66 6.60
N TRP A 20 7.06 -11.37 6.25
CA TRP A 20 7.33 -10.29 7.20
C TRP A 20 6.37 -10.27 8.39
N ILE A 21 5.08 -10.53 8.16
CA ILE A 21 4.06 -10.55 9.22
C ILE A 21 4.33 -11.70 10.18
N ALA A 22 4.63 -12.90 9.66
CA ALA A 22 4.92 -14.08 10.46
C ALA A 22 6.26 -13.96 11.21
N SER A 23 7.35 -13.56 10.55
CA SER A 23 8.67 -13.38 11.17
C SER A 23 8.67 -12.33 12.29
N LYS A 24 7.80 -11.33 12.22
CA LYS A 24 7.59 -10.35 13.29
C LYS A 24 6.54 -10.77 14.32
N GLU A 25 5.96 -11.96 14.18
CA GLU A 25 4.86 -12.48 15.02
C GLU A 25 3.71 -11.49 15.21
N LEU A 26 3.36 -10.74 14.17
CA LEU A 26 2.29 -9.75 14.27
C LEU A 26 0.92 -10.43 14.32
N ALA A 27 0.74 -11.55 13.60
CA ALA A 27 -0.50 -12.29 13.49
C ALA A 27 -0.27 -13.69 12.94
N ASP A 28 -1.25 -14.59 13.08
CA ASP A 28 -1.39 -15.76 12.24
C ASP A 28 -1.80 -15.31 10.82
N VAL A 29 -1.31 -16.00 9.80
CA VAL A 29 -1.48 -15.60 8.40
C VAL A 29 -2.27 -16.64 7.62
N VAL A 30 -3.29 -16.20 6.89
CA VAL A 30 -3.95 -17.00 5.86
C VAL A 30 -3.57 -16.44 4.49
N LEU A 31 -2.87 -17.24 3.70
CA LEU A 31 -2.48 -16.91 2.33
C LEU A 31 -3.43 -17.59 1.36
N ILE A 32 -4.22 -16.81 0.62
CA ILE A 32 -5.23 -17.35 -0.30
C ILE A 32 -4.96 -16.92 -1.75
N ASP A 33 -5.14 -17.87 -2.68
CA ASP A 33 -5.05 -17.64 -4.13
C ASP A 33 -5.99 -18.56 -4.87
N ILE A 34 -6.28 -18.24 -6.13
CA ILE A 34 -7.08 -19.09 -7.02
C ILE A 34 -6.24 -20.20 -7.67
N ILE A 35 -4.92 -20.10 -7.66
CA ILE A 35 -4.03 -21.06 -8.31
C ILE A 35 -3.78 -22.23 -7.37
N GLU A 36 -4.23 -23.41 -7.77
CA GLU A 36 -4.10 -24.64 -7.00
C GLU A 36 -2.65 -24.94 -6.61
N GLY A 37 -2.45 -25.29 -5.35
CA GLY A 37 -1.14 -25.67 -4.79
C GLY A 37 -0.21 -24.49 -4.46
N VAL A 38 -0.37 -23.35 -5.11
CA VAL A 38 0.56 -22.20 -4.92
C VAL A 38 0.46 -21.60 -3.52
N PRO A 39 -0.71 -21.25 -2.97
CA PRO A 39 -0.77 -20.74 -1.61
C PRO A 39 -0.35 -21.77 -0.58
N GLN A 40 -0.71 -23.06 -0.76
CA GLN A 40 -0.35 -24.15 0.13
C GLN A 40 1.17 -24.37 0.17
N GLY A 41 1.82 -24.45 -1.00
CA GLY A 41 3.26 -24.65 -1.10
C GLY A 41 4.04 -23.50 -0.45
N LYS A 42 3.67 -22.25 -0.74
CA LYS A 42 4.32 -21.07 -0.15
C LYS A 42 4.08 -20.96 1.36
N ALA A 43 2.88 -21.27 1.82
CA ALA A 43 2.58 -21.24 3.24
C ALA A 43 3.34 -22.33 4.01
N LEU A 44 3.49 -23.53 3.44
CA LEU A 44 4.25 -24.61 4.03
C LEU A 44 5.76 -24.25 4.12
N ASP A 45 6.34 -23.75 3.05
CA ASP A 45 7.74 -23.29 3.02
C ASP A 45 8.01 -22.20 4.08
N LEU A 46 7.10 -21.21 4.16
CA LEU A 46 7.18 -20.19 5.21
C LEU A 46 7.02 -20.77 6.63
N LEU A 47 6.11 -21.74 6.80
CA LEU A 47 5.90 -22.40 8.11
C LEU A 47 7.14 -23.19 8.53
N GLU A 48 7.83 -23.85 7.59
CA GLU A 48 9.08 -24.58 7.84
C GLU A 48 10.26 -23.63 8.19
N ALA A 49 10.21 -22.37 7.77
CA ALA A 49 11.18 -21.36 8.17
C ALA A 49 10.99 -20.87 9.62
N MET A 50 9.78 -20.95 10.18
CA MET A 50 9.46 -20.39 11.50
C MET A 50 10.28 -21.01 12.66
N PRO A 51 10.55 -22.33 12.72
CA PRO A 51 11.40 -22.90 13.75
C PRO A 51 12.83 -22.36 13.72
N ILE A 52 13.38 -22.07 12.54
CA ILE A 52 14.72 -21.49 12.36
C ILE A 52 14.74 -20.06 12.89
N GLU A 53 13.71 -19.29 12.61
CA GLU A 53 13.50 -17.92 13.08
C GLU A 53 13.04 -17.84 14.55
N LYS A 54 12.75 -19.00 15.18
CA LYS A 54 12.21 -19.11 16.55
C LYS A 54 10.91 -18.34 16.73
N ARG A 55 9.97 -18.56 15.82
CA ARG A 55 8.65 -17.95 15.78
C ARG A 55 7.56 -19.00 15.82
N ASP A 56 6.45 -18.66 16.46
CA ASP A 56 5.27 -19.54 16.59
C ASP A 56 4.05 -19.06 15.79
N ALA A 57 4.24 -18.19 14.81
CA ALA A 57 3.17 -17.74 13.93
C ALA A 57 2.67 -18.91 13.07
N HIS A 58 1.33 -19.10 13.03
CA HIS A 58 0.71 -20.08 12.16
C HIS A 58 0.49 -19.48 10.77
N ILE A 59 0.82 -20.26 9.72
CA ILE A 59 0.63 -19.84 8.33
C ILE A 59 -0.15 -20.93 7.59
N LEU A 60 -1.30 -20.58 7.05
CA LEU A 60 -2.17 -21.48 6.28
C LEU A 60 -2.28 -21.00 4.84
N GLY A 61 -1.98 -21.87 3.89
CA GLY A 61 -2.27 -21.66 2.46
C GLY A 61 -3.56 -22.34 2.07
N THR A 62 -4.46 -21.63 1.38
CA THR A 62 -5.78 -22.17 1.03
C THR A 62 -6.31 -21.58 -0.26
N GLN A 63 -7.34 -22.23 -0.82
CA GLN A 63 -8.20 -21.70 -1.88
C GLN A 63 -9.63 -21.44 -1.36
N ASP A 64 -9.94 -21.87 -0.13
CA ASP A 64 -11.27 -21.71 0.46
C ASP A 64 -11.33 -20.45 1.35
N TYR A 65 -12.18 -19.51 0.99
CA TYR A 65 -12.40 -18.29 1.78
C TYR A 65 -12.96 -18.55 3.19
N LYS A 66 -13.51 -19.75 3.48
CA LYS A 66 -13.94 -20.09 4.85
C LYS A 66 -12.79 -20.02 5.84
N ASP A 67 -11.58 -20.36 5.41
CA ASP A 67 -10.38 -20.30 6.27
C ASP A 67 -10.01 -18.87 6.64
N THR A 68 -10.45 -17.88 5.86
CA THR A 68 -10.22 -16.46 6.11
C THR A 68 -11.16 -15.86 7.15
N ALA A 69 -12.12 -16.63 7.64
CA ALA A 69 -13.17 -16.15 8.53
C ALA A 69 -12.63 -15.47 9.80
N ASN A 70 -13.23 -14.32 10.15
CA ASN A 70 -12.86 -13.51 11.32
C ASN A 70 -11.42 -12.97 11.30
N SER A 71 -10.90 -12.64 10.11
CA SER A 71 -9.64 -11.90 10.01
C SER A 71 -9.77 -10.49 10.57
N ASP A 72 -8.76 -10.03 11.31
CA ASP A 72 -8.65 -8.64 11.77
C ASP A 72 -8.33 -7.69 10.62
N ILE A 73 -7.46 -8.15 9.70
CA ILE A 73 -7.07 -7.40 8.51
C ILE A 73 -7.12 -8.34 7.29
N VAL A 74 -7.61 -7.81 6.17
CA VAL A 74 -7.49 -8.46 4.86
C VAL A 74 -6.66 -7.57 3.94
N VAL A 75 -5.50 -8.09 3.52
CA VAL A 75 -4.60 -7.44 2.56
C VAL A 75 -4.92 -7.97 1.17
N ILE A 76 -5.23 -7.08 0.23
CA ILE A 76 -5.58 -7.44 -1.14
C ILE A 76 -4.43 -7.10 -2.07
N THR A 77 -3.67 -8.13 -2.47
CA THR A 77 -2.59 -8.02 -3.47
C THR A 77 -2.99 -8.67 -4.80
N ALA A 78 -4.17 -9.29 -4.83
CA ALA A 78 -4.70 -9.96 -6.01
C ALA A 78 -4.89 -8.98 -7.17
N GLY A 79 -4.46 -9.37 -8.35
CA GLY A 79 -4.53 -8.59 -9.58
C GLY A 79 -3.54 -9.10 -10.60
N VAL A 80 -3.72 -8.70 -11.85
CA VAL A 80 -2.79 -9.03 -12.92
C VAL A 80 -1.87 -7.84 -13.22
N PRO A 81 -0.58 -8.09 -13.50
CA PRO A 81 0.31 -7.04 -14.01
C PRO A 81 -0.05 -6.70 -15.46
N ARG A 82 0.34 -5.50 -15.89
CA ARG A 82 0.19 -5.11 -17.30
C ARG A 82 1.03 -6.03 -18.18
N LYS A 83 0.39 -6.60 -19.21
CA LYS A 83 1.04 -7.44 -20.20
C LYS A 83 1.31 -6.64 -21.49
N PRO A 84 2.31 -7.04 -22.33
CA PRO A 84 2.49 -6.47 -23.64
C PRO A 84 1.20 -6.51 -24.46
N GLY A 85 0.82 -5.43 -25.12
CA GLY A 85 -0.41 -5.30 -25.90
C GLY A 85 -1.68 -4.98 -25.10
N MET A 86 -1.63 -4.97 -23.78
CA MET A 86 -2.77 -4.63 -22.94
C MET A 86 -2.85 -3.09 -22.77
N SER A 87 -4.01 -2.52 -23.05
CA SER A 87 -4.27 -1.11 -22.76
C SER A 87 -4.33 -0.83 -21.26
N ARG A 88 -4.29 0.43 -20.86
CA ARG A 88 -4.48 0.85 -19.45
C ARG A 88 -5.89 0.50 -18.97
N ASP A 89 -6.88 0.71 -19.82
CA ASP A 89 -8.28 0.47 -19.50
C ASP A 89 -8.61 -1.01 -19.39
N ASP A 90 -8.01 -1.86 -20.24
CA ASP A 90 -8.14 -3.31 -20.12
C ASP A 90 -7.63 -3.81 -18.76
N LEU A 91 -6.43 -3.35 -18.37
CA LEU A 91 -5.85 -3.70 -17.07
C LEU A 91 -6.75 -3.28 -15.92
N LEU A 92 -7.26 -2.04 -15.99
CA LEU A 92 -8.14 -1.46 -14.98
C LEU A 92 -9.43 -2.26 -14.83
N ASN A 93 -10.09 -2.60 -15.94
CA ASN A 93 -11.32 -3.39 -15.94
C ASN A 93 -11.11 -4.82 -15.44
N ILE A 94 -10.01 -5.48 -15.82
CA ILE A 94 -9.67 -6.82 -15.31
C ILE A 94 -9.48 -6.78 -13.80
N ASN A 95 -8.67 -5.84 -13.29
CA ASN A 95 -8.40 -5.75 -11.86
C ASN A 95 -9.63 -5.29 -11.06
N HIS A 96 -10.50 -4.46 -11.64
CA HIS A 96 -11.80 -4.12 -11.05
C HIS A 96 -12.70 -5.35 -10.85
N ASN A 97 -12.78 -6.25 -11.85
CA ASN A 97 -13.54 -7.49 -11.72
C ASN A 97 -12.94 -8.45 -10.68
N ILE A 98 -11.61 -8.55 -10.60
CA ILE A 98 -10.93 -9.29 -9.55
C ILE A 98 -11.27 -8.69 -8.18
N MET A 99 -11.20 -7.36 -8.03
CA MET A 99 -11.53 -6.66 -6.79
C MET A 99 -12.97 -6.96 -6.35
N LYS A 100 -13.92 -6.97 -7.27
CA LYS A 100 -15.32 -7.31 -6.99
C LYS A 100 -15.48 -8.70 -6.39
N SER A 101 -14.82 -9.69 -6.94
CA SER A 101 -14.84 -11.07 -6.43
C SER A 101 -14.21 -11.16 -5.05
N VAL A 102 -13.01 -10.60 -4.88
CA VAL A 102 -12.22 -10.67 -3.66
C VAL A 102 -12.90 -9.94 -2.50
N VAL A 103 -13.38 -8.72 -2.73
CA VAL A 103 -14.04 -7.92 -1.68
C VAL A 103 -15.35 -8.58 -1.23
N GLY A 104 -16.13 -9.14 -2.17
CA GLY A 104 -17.38 -9.86 -1.85
C GLY A 104 -17.15 -11.01 -0.87
N GLU A 105 -16.13 -11.83 -1.11
CA GLU A 105 -15.79 -12.94 -0.21
C GLU A 105 -15.15 -12.44 1.10
N ALA A 106 -14.28 -11.43 1.06
CA ALA A 106 -13.68 -10.86 2.26
C ALA A 106 -14.73 -10.32 3.23
N VAL A 107 -15.71 -9.56 2.73
CA VAL A 107 -16.80 -9.02 3.54
C VAL A 107 -17.68 -10.12 4.14
N LYS A 108 -17.97 -11.17 3.36
CA LYS A 108 -18.80 -12.31 3.78
C LYS A 108 -18.19 -13.06 4.97
N TYR A 109 -16.89 -13.34 4.93
CA TYR A 109 -16.22 -14.14 5.96
C TYR A 109 -15.57 -13.31 7.06
N SER A 110 -15.24 -12.05 6.79
CA SER A 110 -14.60 -11.15 7.75
C SER A 110 -15.24 -9.75 7.77
N PRO A 111 -16.54 -9.64 8.17
CA PRO A 111 -17.31 -8.40 8.08
C PRO A 111 -16.78 -7.26 8.95
N ASN A 112 -15.93 -7.57 9.92
CA ASN A 112 -15.35 -6.59 10.84
C ASN A 112 -13.89 -6.26 10.54
N CYS A 113 -13.29 -6.79 9.47
CA CYS A 113 -11.90 -6.57 9.13
C CYS A 113 -11.63 -5.14 8.66
N ILE A 114 -10.35 -4.79 8.63
CA ILE A 114 -9.83 -3.64 7.92
C ILE A 114 -9.27 -4.14 6.57
N LEU A 115 -9.62 -3.49 5.47
CA LEU A 115 -9.09 -3.79 4.15
C LEU A 115 -7.87 -2.91 3.86
N ILE A 116 -6.75 -3.54 3.49
CA ILE A 116 -5.57 -2.85 2.96
C ILE A 116 -5.43 -3.25 1.49
N VAL A 117 -5.61 -2.30 0.59
CA VAL A 117 -5.54 -2.52 -0.85
C VAL A 117 -4.11 -2.22 -1.35
N VAL A 118 -3.56 -3.15 -2.14
CA VAL A 118 -2.23 -3.06 -2.76
C VAL A 118 -2.31 -3.19 -4.27
N SER A 119 -3.39 -3.78 -4.77
CA SER A 119 -3.64 -4.00 -6.19
C SER A 119 -3.63 -2.70 -6.99
N ASN A 120 -3.06 -2.74 -8.20
CA ASN A 120 -2.96 -1.58 -9.08
C ASN A 120 -4.00 -1.60 -10.22
N PRO A 121 -4.40 -0.40 -10.69
CA PRO A 121 -4.05 0.96 -10.23
C PRO A 121 -4.61 1.25 -8.85
N LEU A 122 -3.73 1.55 -7.88
CA LEU A 122 -4.04 1.51 -6.46
C LEU A 122 -5.26 2.33 -6.06
N ASP A 123 -5.28 3.61 -6.41
CA ASP A 123 -6.31 4.53 -5.95
C ASP A 123 -7.70 4.14 -6.48
N ALA A 124 -7.78 3.70 -7.75
CA ALA A 124 -9.01 3.18 -8.34
C ALA A 124 -9.45 1.86 -7.71
N MET A 125 -8.51 0.96 -7.37
CA MET A 125 -8.82 -0.31 -6.70
C MET A 125 -9.26 -0.08 -5.24
N ALA A 126 -8.67 0.88 -4.54
CA ALA A 126 -9.11 1.28 -3.20
C ALA A 126 -10.53 1.89 -3.24
N GLN A 127 -10.82 2.75 -4.25
CA GLN A 127 -12.15 3.28 -4.49
C GLN A 127 -13.18 2.15 -4.73
N ALA A 128 -12.83 1.19 -5.59
CA ALA A 128 -13.66 0.04 -5.88
C ALA A 128 -13.92 -0.81 -4.62
N ALA A 129 -12.87 -1.13 -3.86
CA ALA A 129 -12.98 -1.87 -2.61
C ALA A 129 -13.90 -1.18 -1.59
N TYR A 130 -13.77 0.14 -1.44
CA TYR A 130 -14.64 0.93 -0.58
C TYR A 130 -16.10 0.84 -1.00
N LYS A 131 -16.41 1.10 -2.27
CA LYS A 131 -17.77 1.06 -2.79
C LYS A 131 -18.41 -0.33 -2.70
N MET A 132 -17.62 -1.39 -2.96
CA MET A 132 -18.10 -2.77 -2.97
C MET A 132 -18.27 -3.35 -1.57
N SER A 133 -17.40 -2.96 -0.62
CA SER A 133 -17.45 -3.50 0.75
C SER A 133 -18.61 -2.97 1.56
N GLY A 134 -19.06 -1.75 1.29
CA GLY A 134 -20.00 -1.03 2.17
C GLY A 134 -19.40 -0.71 3.55
N PHE A 135 -18.10 -0.86 3.72
CA PHE A 135 -17.42 -0.53 4.96
C PHE A 135 -17.31 0.99 5.16
N PRO A 136 -17.21 1.48 6.38
CA PRO A 136 -16.88 2.87 6.62
C PRO A 136 -15.49 3.17 6.07
N ARG A 137 -15.27 4.42 5.63
CA ARG A 137 -14.04 4.85 4.94
C ARG A 137 -12.77 4.59 5.74
N GLU A 138 -12.88 4.60 7.06
CA GLU A 138 -11.78 4.35 8.00
C GLU A 138 -11.22 2.94 7.91
N ARG A 139 -12.04 1.99 7.44
CA ARG A 139 -11.67 0.57 7.35
C ARG A 139 -11.21 0.13 5.96
N VAL A 140 -11.12 1.03 4.98
CA VAL A 140 -10.60 0.72 3.64
C VAL A 140 -9.45 1.66 3.33
N ILE A 141 -8.26 1.12 3.17
CA ILE A 141 -7.01 1.89 3.12
C ILE A 141 -6.17 1.42 1.93
N GLY A 142 -5.67 2.35 1.13
CA GLY A 142 -4.73 2.03 0.05
C GLY A 142 -3.27 2.17 0.50
N MET A 143 -2.45 1.16 0.21
CA MET A 143 -0.99 1.20 0.42
C MET A 143 -0.35 1.96 -0.75
N ALA A 144 -0.01 3.22 -0.55
CA ALA A 144 0.52 4.14 -1.56
C ALA A 144 1.76 4.89 -1.05
N GLY A 145 1.55 6.03 -0.42
CA GLY A 145 2.59 6.93 0.02
C GLY A 145 3.58 6.33 1.02
N VAL A 146 3.20 5.29 1.77
CA VAL A 146 4.15 4.55 2.65
C VAL A 146 5.31 4.00 1.83
N LEU A 147 5.01 3.35 0.70
CA LEU A 147 6.02 2.84 -0.23
C LEU A 147 6.79 3.98 -0.91
N ASP A 148 6.07 4.99 -1.41
CA ASP A 148 6.69 6.07 -2.17
C ASP A 148 7.58 6.93 -1.28
N SER A 149 7.19 7.16 -0.02
CA SER A 149 8.02 7.82 0.97
C SER A 149 9.25 6.98 1.36
N ALA A 150 9.13 5.65 1.40
CA ALA A 150 10.29 4.78 1.63
C ALA A 150 11.33 4.90 0.51
N ARG A 151 10.90 5.00 -0.75
CA ARG A 151 11.78 5.28 -1.88
C ARG A 151 12.49 6.63 -1.73
N PHE A 152 11.72 7.68 -1.43
CA PHE A 152 12.28 9.02 -1.25
C PHE A 152 13.28 9.08 -0.09
N ARG A 153 12.96 8.43 1.05
CA ARG A 153 13.89 8.28 2.19
C ARG A 153 15.20 7.60 1.78
N THR A 154 15.10 6.51 1.01
CA THR A 154 16.28 5.78 0.52
C THR A 154 17.18 6.68 -0.35
N PHE A 155 16.59 7.41 -1.28
CA PHE A 155 17.37 8.27 -2.19
C PHE A 155 17.99 9.48 -1.48
N ILE A 156 17.27 10.09 -0.52
CA ILE A 156 17.83 11.14 0.35
C ILE A 156 19.02 10.60 1.17
N ALA A 157 18.84 9.42 1.80
CA ALA A 157 19.90 8.82 2.61
C ALA A 157 21.16 8.49 1.79
N GLN A 158 20.98 7.98 0.57
CA GLN A 158 22.10 7.71 -0.36
C GLN A 158 22.81 8.98 -0.78
N GLU A 159 22.07 10.03 -1.13
CA GLU A 159 22.65 11.30 -1.59
C GLU A 159 23.47 11.96 -0.49
N LEU A 160 22.96 12.00 0.73
CA LEU A 160 23.62 12.59 1.88
C LEU A 160 24.61 11.68 2.60
N ASN A 161 24.71 10.40 2.18
CA ASN A 161 25.51 9.36 2.83
C ASN A 161 25.24 9.28 4.36
N VAL A 162 23.95 9.20 4.72
CA VAL A 162 23.50 9.10 6.13
C VAL A 162 22.67 7.81 6.33
N SER A 163 22.50 7.42 7.60
CA SER A 163 21.58 6.33 7.93
C SER A 163 20.15 6.68 7.53
N VAL A 164 19.45 5.74 6.89
CA VAL A 164 18.03 5.87 6.55
C VAL A 164 17.14 6.02 7.78
N GLU A 165 17.61 5.64 8.96
CA GLU A 165 16.89 5.83 10.24
C GLU A 165 16.70 7.30 10.59
N ASN A 166 17.62 8.17 10.14
CA ASN A 166 17.56 9.61 10.35
C ASN A 166 16.61 10.31 9.39
N VAL A 167 16.14 9.63 8.32
CA VAL A 167 15.36 10.27 7.25
C VAL A 167 13.87 10.05 7.47
N THR A 168 13.12 11.13 7.51
CA THR A 168 11.66 11.14 7.39
C THR A 168 11.26 11.81 6.09
N ALA A 169 10.23 11.30 5.42
CA ALA A 169 9.73 11.90 4.18
C ALA A 169 8.24 11.66 4.02
N PHE A 170 7.58 12.57 3.28
CA PHE A 170 6.18 12.44 2.91
C PHE A 170 6.01 12.54 1.40
N VAL A 171 5.26 11.58 0.84
CA VAL A 171 4.81 11.61 -0.55
C VAL A 171 3.29 11.51 -0.55
N LEU A 172 2.62 12.50 -1.13
CA LEU A 172 1.17 12.59 -1.26
C LEU A 172 0.71 12.32 -2.68
N GLY A 173 -0.61 12.39 -2.89
CA GLY A 173 -1.23 12.21 -4.20
C GLY A 173 -1.54 10.77 -4.55
N GLY A 174 -1.99 10.52 -5.77
CA GLY A 174 -2.23 9.18 -6.31
C GLY A 174 -0.92 8.42 -6.50
N HIS A 175 -1.00 7.09 -6.37
CA HIS A 175 0.15 6.20 -6.51
C HIS A 175 0.53 6.03 -7.99
N GLY A 176 1.46 6.82 -8.48
CA GLY A 176 1.92 6.82 -9.88
C GLY A 176 2.76 8.06 -10.21
N ASP A 177 2.89 8.37 -11.50
CA ASP A 177 3.75 9.45 -12.00
C ASP A 177 3.35 10.85 -11.49
N THR A 178 2.12 10.99 -11.00
CA THR A 178 1.58 12.25 -10.46
C THR A 178 1.71 12.38 -8.95
N MET A 179 2.43 11.47 -8.28
CA MET A 179 2.70 11.59 -6.85
C MET A 179 3.43 12.89 -6.50
N VAL A 180 3.24 13.38 -5.29
CA VAL A 180 3.73 14.68 -4.82
C VAL A 180 4.70 14.48 -3.65
N PRO A 181 6.01 14.28 -3.90
CA PRO A 181 7.02 14.26 -2.84
C PRO A 181 7.17 15.64 -2.22
N LEU A 182 7.01 15.73 -0.91
CA LEU A 182 7.04 16.99 -0.17
C LEU A 182 8.42 17.25 0.45
N ALA A 183 9.33 17.94 -0.28
CA ALA A 183 10.67 18.25 0.20
C ALA A 183 10.65 19.05 1.52
N ARG A 184 9.73 20.01 1.67
CA ARG A 184 9.60 20.84 2.88
C ARG A 184 9.20 20.07 4.15
N TYR A 185 8.53 18.93 3.97
CA TYR A 185 8.10 18.02 5.05
C TYR A 185 9.00 16.80 5.16
N SER A 186 10.14 16.80 4.44
CA SER A 186 11.12 15.72 4.51
C SER A 186 12.36 16.23 5.24
N THR A 187 12.85 15.44 6.21
CA THR A 187 13.92 15.86 7.10
C THR A 187 14.96 14.76 7.30
N VAL A 188 16.17 15.17 7.68
CA VAL A 188 17.22 14.29 8.18
C VAL A 188 17.53 14.70 9.62
N ALA A 189 17.25 13.85 10.58
CA ALA A 189 17.38 14.16 12.01
C ALA A 189 16.68 15.47 12.44
N GLY A 190 15.53 15.76 11.82
CA GLY A 190 14.75 16.98 12.07
C GLY A 190 15.19 18.21 11.25
N ILE A 191 16.29 18.15 10.50
CA ILE A 191 16.74 19.23 9.62
C ILE A 191 16.02 19.08 8.28
N PRO A 192 15.29 20.10 7.78
CA PRO A 192 14.66 20.04 6.46
C PRO A 192 15.67 19.75 5.36
N ILE A 193 15.34 18.84 4.43
CA ILE A 193 16.27 18.51 3.34
C ILE A 193 16.51 19.70 2.40
N THR A 194 15.63 20.68 2.40
CA THR A 194 15.80 21.95 1.67
C THR A 194 16.94 22.83 2.19
N GLU A 195 17.43 22.56 3.41
CA GLU A 195 18.62 23.21 3.97
C GLU A 195 19.91 22.40 3.71
N LEU A 196 19.78 21.11 3.37
CA LEU A 196 20.90 20.19 3.19
C LEU A 196 21.25 19.97 1.71
N LEU A 197 20.32 20.19 0.80
CA LEU A 197 20.45 19.89 -0.63
C LEU A 197 20.09 21.12 -1.47
N ASP A 198 20.79 21.32 -2.56
CA ASP A 198 20.45 22.36 -3.54
C ASP A 198 19.17 21.98 -4.34
N ALA A 199 18.57 22.99 -4.97
CA ALA A 199 17.30 22.84 -5.69
C ALA A 199 17.39 21.81 -6.82
N LYS A 200 18.52 21.72 -7.52
CA LYS A 200 18.74 20.79 -8.63
C LYS A 200 18.77 19.35 -8.13
N THR A 201 19.51 19.09 -7.06
CA THR A 201 19.60 17.77 -6.42
C THR A 201 18.23 17.34 -5.89
N LEU A 202 17.49 18.25 -5.25
CA LEU A 202 16.13 17.98 -4.79
C LEU A 202 15.19 17.56 -5.94
N GLU A 203 15.24 18.27 -7.06
CA GLU A 203 14.42 17.95 -8.23
C GLU A 203 14.76 16.56 -8.81
N LEU A 204 16.05 16.21 -8.88
CA LEU A 204 16.48 14.87 -9.31
C LEU A 204 15.97 13.76 -8.38
N LEU A 205 16.03 13.97 -7.06
CA LEU A 205 15.54 12.99 -6.09
C LEU A 205 14.01 12.85 -6.14
N ILE A 206 13.28 13.95 -6.31
CA ILE A 206 11.82 13.96 -6.50
C ILE A 206 11.46 13.18 -7.77
N GLN A 207 12.12 13.46 -8.88
CA GLN A 207 11.85 12.76 -10.15
C GLN A 207 12.20 11.28 -10.04
N ARG A 208 13.33 10.91 -9.46
CA ARG A 208 13.72 9.52 -9.24
C ARG A 208 12.71 8.79 -8.34
N THR A 209 12.11 9.48 -7.38
CA THR A 209 11.05 8.90 -6.53
C THR A 209 9.80 8.56 -7.35
N ARG A 210 9.38 9.45 -8.26
CA ARG A 210 8.27 9.21 -9.20
C ARG A 210 8.58 8.01 -10.11
N ASP A 211 9.81 7.90 -10.57
CA ASP A 211 10.26 6.83 -11.48
C ASP A 211 10.65 5.52 -10.77
N GLY A 212 10.68 5.49 -9.44
CA GLY A 212 11.25 4.40 -8.65
C GLY A 212 10.64 3.02 -8.93
N GLY A 213 9.36 2.95 -9.30
CA GLY A 213 8.73 1.70 -9.76
C GLY A 213 9.24 1.27 -11.13
N ALA A 214 9.33 2.20 -12.08
CA ALA A 214 9.80 1.95 -13.42
C ALA A 214 11.29 1.60 -13.46
N GLU A 215 12.11 2.22 -12.60
CA GLU A 215 13.55 1.89 -12.44
C GLU A 215 13.73 0.40 -12.09
N ILE A 216 12.95 -0.12 -11.13
CA ILE A 216 13.01 -1.53 -10.73
C ILE A 216 12.56 -2.46 -11.86
N VAL A 217 11.46 -2.15 -12.55
CA VAL A 217 10.97 -2.93 -13.70
C VAL A 217 12.03 -2.99 -14.82
N LYS A 218 12.73 -1.88 -15.07
CA LYS A 218 13.82 -1.82 -16.05
C LYS A 218 14.97 -2.80 -15.73
N TYR A 219 15.32 -2.95 -14.46
CA TYR A 219 16.36 -3.92 -14.03
C TYR A 219 15.86 -5.37 -14.04
N LEU A 220 14.65 -5.61 -13.50
CA LEU A 220 14.12 -6.97 -13.39
C LEU A 220 13.71 -7.59 -14.74
N LYS A 221 13.44 -6.77 -15.77
CA LYS A 221 12.93 -7.20 -17.09
C LYS A 221 11.54 -7.81 -17.04
N THR A 222 11.27 -8.66 -16.04
CA THR A 222 9.99 -9.32 -15.79
C THR A 222 9.56 -9.08 -14.34
N GLY A 223 8.27 -8.81 -14.13
CA GLY A 223 7.74 -8.53 -12.77
C GLY A 223 7.89 -7.07 -12.36
N SER A 224 7.72 -6.80 -11.08
CA SER A 224 7.78 -5.48 -10.47
C SER A 224 8.35 -5.58 -9.05
N ALA A 225 8.55 -4.45 -8.38
CA ALA A 225 8.94 -4.42 -6.97
C ALA A 225 7.99 -5.25 -6.10
N TYR A 226 8.53 -6.01 -5.15
CA TYR A 226 7.72 -6.79 -4.21
C TYR A 226 8.26 -6.77 -2.77
N TYR A 227 9.55 -6.58 -2.54
CA TYR A 227 10.09 -6.45 -1.18
C TYR A 227 9.62 -5.17 -0.50
N ALA A 228 9.80 -4.02 -1.14
CA ALA A 228 9.42 -2.74 -0.56
C ALA A 228 7.90 -2.57 -0.37
N PRO A 229 7.02 -2.93 -1.34
CA PRO A 229 5.58 -2.88 -1.10
C PRO A 229 5.14 -3.84 0.00
N SER A 230 5.73 -5.02 0.12
CA SER A 230 5.43 -5.96 1.21
C SER A 230 5.84 -5.43 2.58
N ALA A 231 7.00 -4.79 2.68
CA ALA A 231 7.44 -4.12 3.90
C ALA A 231 6.52 -2.95 4.27
N ALA A 232 6.08 -2.15 3.28
CA ALA A 232 5.14 -1.05 3.48
C ALA A 232 3.77 -1.55 4.01
N VAL A 233 3.23 -2.62 3.43
CA VAL A 233 2.02 -3.28 3.95
C VAL A 233 2.22 -3.75 5.38
N THR A 234 3.35 -4.39 5.66
CA THR A 234 3.65 -4.91 7.01
C THR A 234 3.73 -3.78 8.04
N GLU A 235 4.28 -2.62 7.68
CA GLU A 235 4.28 -1.43 8.53
C GLU A 235 2.86 -0.95 8.86
N MET A 236 1.95 -0.96 7.88
CA MET A 236 0.54 -0.61 8.09
C MET A 236 -0.17 -1.64 8.98
N VAL A 237 0.03 -2.94 8.72
CA VAL A 237 -0.50 -4.04 9.53
C VAL A 237 -0.03 -3.92 10.98
N GLU A 238 1.26 -3.67 11.20
CA GLU A 238 1.81 -3.50 12.55
C GLU A 238 1.23 -2.26 13.25
N ALA A 239 1.07 -1.15 12.54
CA ALA A 239 0.48 0.07 13.09
C ALA A 239 -0.96 -0.15 13.56
N ILE A 240 -1.74 -0.92 12.81
CA ILE A 240 -3.13 -1.27 13.14
C ILE A 240 -3.19 -2.27 14.30
N LEU A 241 -2.52 -3.41 14.18
CA LEU A 241 -2.64 -4.50 15.16
C LEU A 241 -2.09 -4.13 16.54
N LYS A 242 -1.05 -3.31 16.59
CA LYS A 242 -0.44 -2.81 17.83
C LYS A 242 -0.96 -1.44 18.27
N ASP A 243 -1.97 -0.92 17.62
CA ASP A 243 -2.57 0.40 17.90
C ASP A 243 -1.55 1.54 18.04
N LYS A 244 -0.56 1.57 17.13
CA LYS A 244 0.60 2.47 17.24
C LYS A 244 0.27 3.96 17.06
N LYS A 245 -0.92 4.30 16.54
CA LYS A 245 -1.30 5.68 16.18
C LYS A 245 -0.27 6.36 15.27
N LYS A 246 0.31 5.58 14.35
CA LYS A 246 1.38 6.03 13.48
C LYS A 246 0.84 6.98 12.42
N ILE A 247 1.57 8.06 12.14
CA ILE A 247 1.23 8.94 11.02
C ILE A 247 1.96 8.42 9.79
N LEU A 248 1.16 7.99 8.80
CA LEU A 248 1.64 7.41 7.54
C LEU A 248 0.91 8.04 6.36
N PRO A 249 1.55 8.26 5.23
CA PRO A 249 0.87 8.64 3.99
C PRO A 249 0.20 7.41 3.36
N CYS A 250 -1.13 7.37 3.40
CA CYS A 250 -1.94 6.29 2.83
C CYS A 250 -2.99 6.86 1.88
N ALA A 251 -3.43 6.09 0.89
CA ALA A 251 -4.60 6.45 0.12
C ALA A 251 -5.85 6.29 0.98
N ALA A 252 -6.57 7.40 1.18
CA ALA A 252 -7.76 7.52 1.99
C ALA A 252 -8.90 8.15 1.18
N TYR A 253 -10.15 7.78 1.48
CA TYR A 253 -11.32 8.41 0.89
C TYR A 253 -11.54 9.79 1.49
N LEU A 254 -11.47 10.83 0.65
CA LEU A 254 -11.60 12.22 1.06
C LEU A 254 -13.05 12.70 0.89
N GLU A 255 -13.56 13.41 1.89
CA GLU A 255 -14.90 13.99 1.93
C GLU A 255 -14.90 15.53 1.97
N GLY A 256 -13.79 16.14 1.61
CA GLY A 256 -13.56 17.58 1.58
C GLY A 256 -12.15 17.98 2.02
N GLU A 257 -11.45 17.07 2.66
CA GLU A 257 -10.06 17.31 3.07
C GLU A 257 -9.22 17.63 1.83
N TYR A 258 -8.29 18.56 1.97
CA TYR A 258 -7.48 19.11 0.87
C TYR A 258 -8.32 19.67 -0.32
N GLY A 259 -9.62 19.95 -0.12
CA GLY A 259 -10.53 20.37 -1.18
C GLY A 259 -10.93 19.26 -2.17
N VAL A 260 -10.60 18.01 -1.86
CA VAL A 260 -10.93 16.82 -2.67
C VAL A 260 -12.12 16.10 -2.04
N LYS A 261 -13.12 15.75 -2.85
CA LYS A 261 -14.32 15.04 -2.38
C LYS A 261 -14.65 13.86 -3.26
N GLY A 262 -14.90 12.70 -2.62
CA GLY A 262 -15.41 11.52 -3.31
C GLY A 262 -14.33 10.65 -3.96
N LEU A 263 -13.04 10.83 -3.62
CA LEU A 263 -11.92 10.12 -4.23
C LEU A 263 -10.96 9.59 -3.17
N TYR A 264 -10.29 8.50 -3.49
CA TYR A 264 -9.11 8.02 -2.79
C TYR A 264 -7.88 8.78 -3.26
N VAL A 265 -7.17 9.42 -2.34
CA VAL A 265 -5.92 10.14 -2.61
C VAL A 265 -4.96 9.92 -1.46
N GLY A 266 -3.67 9.77 -1.74
CA GLY A 266 -2.62 9.64 -0.73
C GLY A 266 -2.45 10.91 0.08
N VAL A 267 -2.71 10.82 1.39
CA VAL A 267 -2.60 11.93 2.37
C VAL A 267 -2.07 11.40 3.69
N PRO A 268 -1.53 12.27 4.58
CA PRO A 268 -1.13 11.85 5.91
C PRO A 268 -2.34 11.41 6.73
N VAL A 269 -2.28 10.18 7.27
CA VAL A 269 -3.32 9.65 8.13
C VAL A 269 -2.74 9.16 9.46
N LYS A 270 -3.49 9.27 10.53
CA LYS A 270 -3.20 8.59 11.79
C LYS A 270 -3.79 7.19 11.71
N LEU A 271 -2.93 6.17 11.70
CA LEU A 271 -3.28 4.77 11.56
C LEU A 271 -3.18 4.03 12.90
N GLY A 272 -4.27 3.48 13.36
CA GLY A 272 -4.37 2.75 14.62
C GLY A 272 -5.37 1.59 14.55
N ALA A 273 -5.79 1.05 15.69
CA ALA A 273 -6.61 -0.16 15.78
C ALA A 273 -7.96 -0.09 15.05
N LYS A 274 -8.47 1.11 14.79
CA LYS A 274 -9.72 1.32 14.03
C LYS A 274 -9.53 1.54 12.54
N GLY A 275 -8.29 1.42 12.04
CA GLY A 275 -7.90 1.83 10.70
C GLY A 275 -7.46 3.29 10.66
N ILE A 276 -7.97 4.08 9.73
CA ILE A 276 -7.73 5.53 9.67
C ILE A 276 -8.52 6.20 10.78
N GLU A 277 -7.83 6.75 11.78
CA GLU A 277 -8.49 7.42 12.89
C GLU A 277 -8.57 8.94 12.70
N GLN A 278 -7.74 9.47 11.80
CA GLN A 278 -7.73 10.88 11.44
C GLN A 278 -7.02 11.07 10.11
N ILE A 279 -7.56 11.92 9.26
CA ILE A 279 -6.85 12.52 8.13
C ILE A 279 -6.22 13.83 8.63
N ILE A 280 -4.93 14.03 8.36
CA ILE A 280 -4.19 15.20 8.82
C ILE A 280 -3.98 16.14 7.65
N GLU A 281 -4.58 17.31 7.69
CA GLU A 281 -4.38 18.35 6.69
C GLU A 281 -3.14 19.17 7.05
N ILE A 282 -2.12 19.13 6.20
CA ILE A 282 -0.92 19.95 6.29
C ILE A 282 -1.02 21.14 5.32
N LYS A 283 -0.32 22.23 5.65
CA LYS A 283 -0.30 23.42 4.79
C LYS A 283 0.54 23.16 3.55
N LEU A 284 -0.09 23.15 2.39
CA LEU A 284 0.59 23.07 1.10
C LEU A 284 0.86 24.46 0.54
N THR A 285 1.98 24.61 -0.17
CA THR A 285 2.19 25.79 -1.01
C THR A 285 1.22 25.78 -2.19
N PRO A 286 1.00 26.92 -2.88
CA PRO A 286 0.17 26.94 -4.10
C PRO A 286 0.63 25.94 -5.16
N GLN A 287 1.94 25.71 -5.30
CA GLN A 287 2.50 24.74 -6.23
C GLN A 287 2.18 23.30 -5.79
N GLU A 288 2.48 22.93 -4.54
CA GLU A 288 2.17 21.60 -3.99
C GLU A 288 0.66 21.29 -4.06
N LYS A 289 -0.18 22.29 -3.82
CA LYS A 289 -1.63 22.15 -3.96
C LYS A 289 -2.03 21.89 -5.41
N SER A 290 -1.48 22.64 -6.35
CA SER A 290 -1.73 22.43 -7.79
C SER A 290 -1.29 21.04 -8.25
N GLU A 291 -0.13 20.54 -7.76
CA GLU A 291 0.33 19.18 -8.05
C GLU A 291 -0.62 18.13 -7.46
N LEU A 292 -1.10 18.32 -6.22
CA LEU A 292 -2.07 17.43 -5.60
C LEU A 292 -3.41 17.41 -6.35
N ASP A 293 -3.89 18.57 -6.81
CA ASP A 293 -5.14 18.68 -7.59
C ASP A 293 -5.01 17.96 -8.94
N ARG A 294 -3.86 18.10 -9.62
CA ARG A 294 -3.56 17.34 -10.83
C ARG A 294 -3.54 15.84 -10.56
N SER A 295 -2.95 15.43 -9.45
CA SER A 295 -2.88 14.04 -9.04
C SER A 295 -4.28 13.47 -8.76
N ALA A 296 -5.13 14.20 -8.03
CA ALA A 296 -6.52 13.82 -7.78
C ALA A 296 -7.34 13.74 -9.08
N THR A 297 -7.09 14.64 -10.05
CA THR A 297 -7.72 14.59 -11.36
C THR A 297 -7.38 13.32 -12.11
N SER A 298 -6.10 12.90 -12.10
CA SER A 298 -5.66 11.64 -12.73
C SER A 298 -6.32 10.42 -12.07
N VAL A 299 -6.52 10.43 -10.75
CA VAL A 299 -7.28 9.37 -10.06
C VAL A 299 -8.74 9.37 -10.49
N LYS A 300 -9.37 10.55 -10.60
CA LYS A 300 -10.76 10.69 -11.04
C LYS A 300 -10.99 10.09 -12.43
N GLU A 301 -10.06 10.32 -13.36
CA GLU A 301 -10.10 9.71 -14.69
C GLU A 301 -10.16 8.19 -14.62
N LEU A 302 -9.30 7.56 -13.80
CA LEU A 302 -9.29 6.11 -13.60
C LEU A 302 -10.60 5.58 -12.99
N VAL A 303 -11.12 6.28 -11.99
CA VAL A 303 -12.37 5.92 -11.33
C VAL A 303 -13.57 6.04 -12.29
N THR A 304 -13.56 7.03 -13.17
CA THR A 304 -14.59 7.19 -14.21
C THR A 304 -14.61 6.04 -15.21
N VAL A 305 -13.45 5.50 -15.60
CA VAL A 305 -13.34 4.36 -16.53
C VAL A 305 -14.03 3.10 -15.97
N ILE A 306 -13.99 2.89 -14.65
CA ILE A 306 -14.67 1.76 -14.00
C ILE A 306 -16.12 2.07 -13.60
N GLY A 307 -16.68 3.19 -14.05
CA GLY A 307 -18.09 3.56 -13.84
C GLY A 307 -18.42 3.99 -12.41
N MET A 308 -17.48 4.58 -11.70
CA MET A 308 -17.65 5.03 -10.31
C MET A 308 -17.48 6.54 -10.13
#